data_d00c4e6f1ed5c7f836c49f5589320a2f
#
_entry.id   d00c4e6f1ed5c7f836c49f5589320a2f
#
_cell.length_a   1.000
_cell.length_b   1.000
_cell.length_c   1.000
_cell.angle_alpha   90.00
_cell.angle_beta   90.00
_cell.angle_gamma   90.00
#
_symmetry.space_group_name_H-M   'P 1'
#
loop_
_entity.id
_entity.type
_entity.pdbx_description
1 polymer ?
#
loop_
_entity_poly.entity_id
_entity_poly.type
_entity_poly.pdbx_seq_one_letter_code
_entity_poly.pdbx_strand_id
1 'polypeptide(L)'
;TLVTGKSHLKHTEGGDFREATYRAIRQGLKKTKSLLLEPYYEFEMIVENHISSKIIYDLDTFHSDYQISYEQDLTIIKGKAPVRYLMTYQKDFLSLTKGNGKLFYQMVGYFECHDQEKIIQEIDYNSEEDALFPTGSIFCKQGAGFYVPYDEVENYMHLPYVYQKNKPRPVTKNYKVDDKELEEIFIRTYGPIKRRLSKEMNRKIEKQVEEKKTILPECLLVDGYNIIF
;
A
#
# COMPACT_ATOMS: atom_id res chain seq x y z
N THR A 1 9.14 2.90 8.98
CA THR A 1 8.72 3.86 10.01
C THR A 1 9.81 4.89 10.22
N LEU A 2 9.49 6.18 10.14
CA LEU A 2 10.41 7.26 10.50
C LEU A 2 10.48 7.32 12.02
N VAL A 3 11.65 7.09 12.60
CA VAL A 3 11.81 6.96 14.06
C VAL A 3 12.25 8.28 14.69
N THR A 4 13.12 9.02 14.02
CA THR A 4 13.63 10.30 14.51
C THR A 4 14.13 11.17 13.37
N GLY A 5 14.18 12.46 13.59
CA GLY A 5 14.74 13.45 12.68
C GLY A 5 15.37 14.59 13.50
N LYS A 6 16.39 15.21 12.96
CA LYS A 6 17.04 16.38 13.56
C LYS A 6 17.17 17.48 12.52
N SER A 7 16.71 18.67 12.88
CA SER A 7 16.88 19.86 12.04
C SER A 7 18.30 20.41 12.17
N HIS A 8 18.78 21.06 11.10
CA HIS A 8 20.03 21.82 11.09
C HIS A 8 19.73 23.30 10.85
N LEU A 9 20.34 24.19 11.61
CA LEU A 9 20.03 25.62 11.58
C LEU A 9 20.14 26.29 10.21
N LYS A 10 20.99 25.76 9.31
CA LYS A 10 21.21 26.30 7.96
C LYS A 10 20.40 25.58 6.86
N HIS A 11 19.74 24.49 7.19
CA HIS A 11 19.00 23.65 6.24
C HIS A 11 17.66 23.25 6.85
N THR A 12 16.76 24.21 6.97
CA THR A 12 15.42 24.04 7.59
C THR A 12 14.31 24.62 6.72
N GLU A 13 14.58 24.81 5.43
CA GLU A 13 13.55 25.23 4.47
C GLU A 13 12.66 24.06 4.07
N GLY A 14 11.43 24.33 3.62
CA GLY A 14 10.44 23.29 3.31
C GLY A 14 10.91 22.26 2.28
N GLY A 15 11.78 22.66 1.35
CA GLY A 15 12.41 21.78 0.37
C GLY A 15 13.34 20.76 1.00
N ASP A 16 14.15 21.18 1.97
CA ASP A 16 15.14 20.32 2.64
C ASP A 16 14.47 19.15 3.38
N PHE A 17 13.40 19.44 4.12
CA PHE A 17 12.62 18.42 4.84
C PHE A 17 11.96 17.43 3.89
N ARG A 18 11.41 17.93 2.77
CA ARG A 18 10.76 17.11 1.75
C ARG A 18 11.77 16.14 1.15
N GLU A 19 12.90 16.64 0.70
CA GLU A 19 13.95 15.81 0.09
C GLU A 19 14.53 14.81 1.08
N ALA A 20 14.81 15.21 2.31
CA ALA A 20 15.30 14.31 3.35
C ALA A 20 14.30 13.17 3.64
N THR A 21 12.99 13.50 3.68
CA THR A 21 11.94 12.51 3.90
C THR A 21 11.83 11.54 2.72
N TYR A 22 11.79 12.04 1.49
CA TYR A 22 11.69 11.20 0.29
C TYR A 22 12.88 10.23 0.18
N ARG A 23 14.09 10.72 0.43
CA ARG A 23 15.31 9.90 0.40
C ARG A 23 15.31 8.84 1.51
N ALA A 24 14.90 9.21 2.73
CA ALA A 24 14.79 8.26 3.83
C ALA A 24 13.76 7.16 3.54
N ILE A 25 12.61 7.48 2.94
CA ILE A 25 11.60 6.51 2.54
C ILE A 25 12.14 5.58 1.45
N ARG A 26 12.73 6.11 0.39
CA ARG A 26 13.30 5.30 -0.70
C ARG A 26 14.40 4.38 -0.21
N GLN A 27 15.31 4.90 0.64
CA GLN A 27 16.35 4.10 1.30
C GLN A 27 15.73 2.94 2.11
N GLY A 28 14.66 3.21 2.87
CA GLY A 28 13.94 2.20 3.63
C GLY A 28 13.29 1.15 2.73
N LEU A 29 12.64 1.56 1.64
CA LEU A 29 12.00 0.66 0.66
C LEU A 29 13.03 -0.25 -0.03
N LYS A 30 14.18 0.29 -0.43
CA LYS A 30 15.27 -0.51 -1.03
C LYS A 30 15.86 -1.56 -0.09
N LYS A 31 15.79 -1.33 1.22
CA LYS A 31 16.29 -2.25 2.25
C LYS A 31 15.25 -3.25 2.74
N THR A 32 14.00 -3.14 2.31
CA THR A 32 12.93 -4.06 2.67
C THR A 32 12.58 -4.99 1.51
N LYS A 33 12.01 -6.14 1.82
CA LYS A 33 11.39 -7.00 0.81
C LYS A 33 10.00 -6.45 0.51
N SER A 34 9.80 -5.92 -0.69
CA SER A 34 8.50 -5.48 -1.17
C SER A 34 7.73 -6.63 -1.78
N LEU A 35 6.42 -6.64 -1.59
CA LEU A 35 5.48 -7.58 -2.20
C LEU A 35 4.51 -6.79 -3.08
N LEU A 36 4.27 -7.29 -4.28
CA LEU A 36 3.25 -6.74 -5.14
C LEU A 36 1.88 -7.27 -4.69
N LEU A 37 0.96 -6.36 -4.45
CA LEU A 37 -0.43 -6.68 -4.11
C LEU A 37 -1.33 -6.36 -5.29
N GLU A 38 -2.32 -7.22 -5.52
CA GLU A 38 -3.37 -6.98 -6.51
C GLU A 38 -4.75 -6.97 -5.86
N PRO A 39 -5.71 -6.19 -6.42
CA PRO A 39 -7.07 -6.16 -5.90
C PRO A 39 -7.80 -7.45 -6.21
N TYR A 40 -8.68 -7.88 -5.28
CA TYR A 40 -9.51 -9.06 -5.40
C TYR A 40 -10.99 -8.71 -5.27
N TYR A 41 -11.80 -9.40 -6.06
CA TYR A 41 -13.23 -9.49 -5.86
C TYR A 41 -13.60 -10.78 -5.13
N GLU A 42 -14.52 -10.70 -4.20
CA GLU A 42 -15.36 -11.81 -3.80
C GLU A 42 -16.51 -11.88 -4.79
N PHE A 43 -16.78 -13.08 -5.29
CA PHE A 43 -17.81 -13.29 -6.31
C PHE A 43 -18.78 -14.41 -5.93
N GLU A 44 -19.98 -14.31 -6.47
CA GLU A 44 -21.01 -15.36 -6.48
C GLU A 44 -21.52 -15.51 -7.91
N MET A 45 -21.39 -16.71 -8.46
CA MET A 45 -21.91 -17.11 -9.77
C MET A 45 -23.01 -18.14 -9.60
N ILE A 46 -24.16 -17.92 -10.27
CA ILE A 46 -25.27 -18.87 -10.30
C ILE A 46 -25.49 -19.25 -11.75
N VAL A 47 -25.35 -20.51 -12.07
CA VAL A 47 -25.39 -21.03 -13.44
C VAL A 47 -26.07 -22.38 -13.51
N GLU A 48 -26.52 -22.78 -14.69
CA GLU A 48 -27.06 -24.12 -14.94
C GLU A 48 -25.96 -25.18 -14.85
N ASN A 49 -26.28 -26.36 -14.32
CA ASN A 49 -25.31 -27.42 -14.06
C ASN A 49 -24.49 -27.81 -15.29
N HIS A 50 -25.07 -27.80 -16.48
CA HIS A 50 -24.39 -28.22 -17.70
C HIS A 50 -23.29 -27.25 -18.17
N ILE A 51 -23.30 -25.98 -17.70
CA ILE A 51 -22.29 -24.96 -18.06
C ILE A 51 -21.19 -24.89 -16.99
N SER A 52 -21.45 -25.37 -15.78
CA SER A 52 -20.59 -25.18 -14.60
C SER A 52 -19.15 -25.63 -14.84
N SER A 53 -18.94 -26.75 -15.53
CA SER A 53 -17.58 -27.29 -15.79
C SER A 53 -16.70 -26.34 -16.59
N LYS A 54 -17.26 -25.58 -17.54
CA LYS A 54 -16.50 -24.60 -18.31
C LYS A 54 -16.12 -23.40 -17.45
N ILE A 55 -17.04 -22.94 -16.62
CA ILE A 55 -16.80 -21.81 -15.71
C ILE A 55 -15.76 -22.19 -14.66
N ILE A 56 -15.81 -23.41 -14.12
CA ILE A 56 -14.82 -23.92 -13.18
C ILE A 56 -13.43 -23.93 -13.82
N TYR A 57 -13.32 -24.43 -15.04
CA TYR A 57 -12.05 -24.40 -15.78
C TYR A 57 -11.50 -22.98 -15.95
N ASP A 58 -12.36 -22.01 -16.29
CA ASP A 58 -11.95 -20.61 -16.43
C ASP A 58 -11.49 -20.03 -15.07
N LEU A 59 -12.22 -20.32 -13.99
CA LEU A 59 -11.85 -19.91 -12.63
C LEU A 59 -10.52 -20.49 -12.16
N ASP A 60 -10.20 -21.73 -12.53
CA ASP A 60 -8.90 -22.34 -12.25
C ASP A 60 -7.78 -21.59 -12.97
N THR A 61 -8.00 -21.16 -14.22
CA THR A 61 -7.02 -20.36 -14.97
C THR A 61 -6.82 -18.96 -14.40
N PHE A 62 -7.80 -18.45 -13.65
CA PHE A 62 -7.74 -17.14 -12.95
C PHE A 62 -7.06 -17.23 -11.59
N HIS A 63 -6.59 -18.39 -11.18
CA HIS A 63 -6.04 -18.62 -9.85
C HIS A 63 -7.03 -18.23 -8.74
N SER A 64 -8.29 -18.56 -8.95
CA SER A 64 -9.38 -18.25 -8.02
C SER A 64 -9.44 -19.26 -6.89
N ASP A 65 -9.78 -18.79 -5.69
CA ASP A 65 -10.14 -19.64 -4.55
C ASP A 65 -11.66 -19.68 -4.44
N TYR A 66 -12.29 -20.85 -4.61
CA TYR A 66 -13.75 -20.95 -4.68
C TYR A 66 -14.31 -22.23 -4.06
N GLN A 67 -15.59 -22.18 -3.73
CA GLN A 67 -16.40 -23.27 -3.27
C GLN A 67 -17.61 -23.45 -4.18
N ILE A 68 -18.01 -24.69 -4.39
CA ILE A 68 -19.13 -25.06 -5.25
C ILE A 68 -20.23 -25.69 -4.41
N SER A 69 -21.46 -25.27 -4.65
CA SER A 69 -22.66 -25.90 -4.13
C SER A 69 -23.67 -26.14 -5.25
N TYR A 70 -24.42 -27.22 -5.13
CA TYR A 70 -25.42 -27.62 -6.14
C TYR A 70 -26.82 -27.51 -5.54
N GLU A 71 -27.70 -26.81 -6.24
CA GLU A 71 -29.09 -26.64 -5.85
C GLU A 71 -29.97 -27.02 -7.05
N GLN A 72 -30.59 -28.21 -7.02
CA GLN A 72 -31.41 -28.74 -8.12
C GLN A 72 -30.65 -28.71 -9.47
N ASP A 73 -31.11 -27.87 -10.40
CA ASP A 73 -30.52 -27.72 -11.74
C ASP A 73 -29.47 -26.59 -11.80
N LEU A 74 -29.16 -25.94 -10.69
CA LEU A 74 -28.24 -24.81 -10.61
C LEU A 74 -26.97 -25.16 -9.84
N THR A 75 -25.86 -24.64 -10.32
CA THR A 75 -24.59 -24.61 -9.62
C THR A 75 -24.33 -23.20 -9.10
N ILE A 76 -24.03 -23.10 -7.82
CA ILE A 76 -23.63 -21.84 -7.17
C ILE A 76 -22.13 -21.94 -6.85
N ILE A 77 -21.37 -20.99 -7.36
CA ILE A 77 -19.91 -20.91 -7.17
C ILE A 77 -19.61 -19.61 -6.44
N LYS A 78 -19.04 -19.69 -5.25
CA LYS A 78 -18.63 -18.52 -4.44
C LYS A 78 -17.14 -18.57 -4.19
N GLY A 79 -16.48 -17.43 -4.31
CA GLY A 79 -15.05 -17.39 -4.14
C GLY A 79 -14.43 -16.01 -4.24
N LYS A 80 -13.10 -16.01 -4.36
CA LYS A 80 -12.30 -14.81 -4.55
C LYS A 80 -11.41 -14.97 -5.77
N ALA A 81 -11.28 -13.90 -6.54
CA ALA A 81 -10.42 -13.88 -7.72
C ALA A 81 -9.84 -12.48 -7.95
N PRO A 82 -8.67 -12.39 -8.60
CA PRO A 82 -8.10 -11.11 -9.00
C PRO A 82 -9.04 -10.32 -9.90
N VAL A 83 -9.16 -9.03 -9.62
CA VAL A 83 -10.04 -8.11 -10.37
C VAL A 83 -9.75 -8.13 -11.87
N ARG A 84 -8.47 -8.20 -12.25
CA ARG A 84 -8.02 -8.17 -13.65
C ARG A 84 -8.67 -9.25 -14.52
N TYR A 85 -8.96 -10.42 -13.97
CA TYR A 85 -9.62 -11.50 -14.69
C TYR A 85 -11.14 -11.35 -14.72
N LEU A 86 -11.75 -11.08 -13.55
CA LEU A 86 -13.21 -11.00 -13.46
C LEU A 86 -13.81 -9.81 -14.22
N MET A 87 -13.10 -8.68 -14.30
CA MET A 87 -13.57 -7.52 -15.08
C MET A 87 -13.71 -7.83 -16.57
N THR A 88 -12.77 -8.58 -17.12
CA THR A 88 -12.81 -8.98 -18.55
C THR A 88 -13.75 -10.15 -18.79
N TYR A 89 -13.88 -11.04 -17.82
CA TYR A 89 -14.67 -12.26 -17.91
C TYR A 89 -16.18 -12.05 -18.00
N GLN A 90 -16.69 -10.90 -17.59
CA GLN A 90 -18.13 -10.62 -17.60
C GLN A 90 -18.77 -10.85 -18.99
N LYS A 91 -18.10 -10.50 -20.07
CA LYS A 91 -18.59 -10.70 -21.44
C LYS A 91 -18.66 -12.18 -21.81
N ASP A 92 -17.63 -12.93 -21.46
CA ASP A 92 -17.55 -14.37 -21.75
C ASP A 92 -18.57 -15.13 -20.92
N PHE A 93 -18.75 -14.76 -19.64
CA PHE A 93 -19.78 -15.30 -18.76
C PHE A 93 -21.18 -15.11 -19.32
N LEU A 94 -21.54 -13.90 -19.76
CA LEU A 94 -22.82 -13.61 -20.37
C LEU A 94 -23.05 -14.43 -21.66
N SER A 95 -22.02 -14.56 -22.48
CA SER A 95 -22.05 -15.38 -23.70
C SER A 95 -22.26 -16.86 -23.40
N LEU A 96 -21.48 -17.41 -22.45
CA LEU A 96 -21.56 -18.83 -22.06
C LEU A 96 -22.92 -19.18 -21.46
N THR A 97 -23.47 -18.30 -20.64
CA THR A 97 -24.78 -18.52 -19.98
C THR A 97 -25.97 -18.08 -20.82
N LYS A 98 -25.74 -17.55 -22.03
CA LYS A 98 -26.79 -16.98 -22.90
C LYS A 98 -27.65 -15.95 -22.16
N GLY A 99 -27.08 -15.26 -21.17
CA GLY A 99 -27.76 -14.27 -20.35
C GLY A 99 -28.56 -14.84 -19.16
N ASN A 100 -28.64 -16.17 -18.98
CA ASN A 100 -29.37 -16.79 -17.87
C ASN A 100 -28.55 -16.88 -16.57
N GLY A 101 -27.22 -16.76 -16.64
CA GLY A 101 -26.36 -16.78 -15.46
C GLY A 101 -26.42 -15.47 -14.67
N LYS A 102 -26.19 -15.57 -13.36
CA LYS A 102 -26.05 -14.39 -12.47
C LYS A 102 -24.62 -14.34 -11.98
N LEU A 103 -24.02 -13.15 -12.06
CA LEU A 103 -22.68 -12.86 -11.55
C LEU A 103 -22.74 -11.64 -10.65
N PHE A 104 -22.42 -11.85 -9.38
CA PHE A 104 -22.28 -10.79 -8.38
C PHE A 104 -20.82 -10.75 -7.94
N TYR A 105 -20.28 -9.55 -7.73
CA TYR A 105 -18.94 -9.38 -7.17
C TYR A 105 -18.83 -8.07 -6.39
N GLN A 106 -18.00 -8.09 -5.37
CA GLN A 106 -17.64 -6.91 -4.58
C GLN A 106 -16.15 -6.93 -4.25
N MET A 107 -15.55 -5.76 -4.12
CA MET A 107 -14.16 -5.65 -3.74
C MET A 107 -13.97 -6.03 -2.27
N VAL A 108 -13.01 -6.91 -1.99
CA VAL A 108 -12.69 -7.36 -0.61
C VAL A 108 -11.34 -6.87 -0.12
N GLY A 109 -10.49 -6.32 -0.99
CA GLY A 109 -9.19 -5.79 -0.61
C GLY A 109 -8.08 -6.19 -1.56
N TYR A 110 -6.85 -6.09 -1.07
CA TYR A 110 -5.64 -6.40 -1.82
C TYR A 110 -4.98 -7.64 -1.23
N PHE A 111 -4.56 -8.55 -2.09
CA PHE A 111 -3.87 -9.80 -1.73
C PHE A 111 -2.59 -9.94 -2.53
N GLU A 112 -1.71 -10.83 -2.10
CA GLU A 112 -0.44 -11.08 -2.76
C GLU A 112 -0.64 -11.48 -4.22
N CYS A 113 0.09 -10.80 -5.13
CA CYS A 113 -0.01 -11.06 -6.56
C CYS A 113 0.69 -12.38 -6.91
N HIS A 114 -0.03 -13.31 -7.52
CA HIS A 114 0.52 -14.63 -7.86
C HIS A 114 1.54 -14.58 -9.02
N ASP A 115 1.40 -13.62 -9.95
CA ASP A 115 2.32 -13.43 -11.09
C ASP A 115 3.33 -12.29 -10.85
N GLN A 116 3.69 -12.01 -9.60
CA GLN A 116 4.52 -10.86 -9.24
C GLN A 116 5.79 -10.74 -10.09
N GLU A 117 6.53 -11.83 -10.26
CA GLU A 117 7.79 -11.83 -11.00
C GLU A 117 7.60 -11.47 -12.47
N LYS A 118 6.54 -12.00 -13.09
CA LYS A 118 6.21 -11.72 -14.49
C LYS A 118 5.85 -10.24 -14.68
N ILE A 119 5.01 -9.70 -13.80
CA ILE A 119 4.59 -8.29 -13.87
C ILE A 119 5.78 -7.36 -13.66
N ILE A 120 6.68 -7.66 -12.71
CA ILE A 120 7.88 -6.86 -12.48
C ILE A 120 8.79 -6.88 -13.72
N GLN A 121 8.94 -8.02 -14.37
CA GLN A 121 9.71 -8.13 -15.62
C GLN A 121 9.07 -7.39 -16.79
N GLU A 122 7.73 -7.43 -16.91
CA GLU A 122 7.01 -6.70 -17.97
C GLU A 122 7.11 -5.17 -17.81
N ILE A 123 7.10 -4.69 -16.57
CA ILE A 123 7.25 -3.24 -16.27
C ILE A 123 8.68 -2.78 -16.49
N ASP A 124 9.67 -3.63 -16.23
CA ASP A 124 11.11 -3.38 -16.40
C ASP A 124 11.59 -2.06 -15.78
N TYR A 125 11.04 -1.70 -14.60
CA TYR A 125 11.39 -0.48 -13.91
C TYR A 125 12.72 -0.62 -13.17
N ASN A 126 13.69 0.22 -13.53
CA ASN A 126 14.98 0.31 -12.86
C ASN A 126 15.06 1.57 -11.98
N SER A 127 14.92 1.38 -10.69
CA SER A 127 14.95 2.47 -9.70
C SER A 127 16.32 3.16 -9.58
N GLU A 128 17.40 2.54 -10.04
CA GLU A 128 18.75 3.14 -10.02
C GLU A 128 18.94 4.14 -11.17
N GLU A 129 18.20 3.98 -12.25
CA GLU A 129 18.24 4.85 -13.42
C GLU A 129 17.19 5.96 -13.36
N ASP A 130 16.33 5.96 -12.35
CA ASP A 130 15.29 6.97 -12.19
C ASP A 130 15.87 8.31 -11.73
N ALA A 131 16.05 9.21 -12.69
CA ALA A 131 16.57 10.56 -12.45
C ALA A 131 15.61 11.46 -11.67
N LEU A 132 14.28 11.21 -11.76
CA LEU A 132 13.27 12.01 -11.07
C LEU A 132 13.17 11.61 -9.60
N PHE A 133 13.32 10.31 -9.31
CA PHE A 133 13.19 9.75 -7.97
C PHE A 133 14.40 8.92 -7.57
N PRO A 134 15.59 9.52 -7.48
CA PRO A 134 16.83 8.81 -7.19
C PRO A 134 16.78 8.11 -5.84
N THR A 135 17.32 6.89 -5.77
CA THR A 135 17.35 6.07 -4.56
C THR A 135 18.46 6.42 -3.59
N GLY A 136 19.54 7.01 -4.08
CA GLY A 136 20.68 7.44 -3.28
C GLY A 136 20.46 8.74 -2.53
N SER A 137 21.47 9.18 -1.84
CA SER A 137 21.45 10.40 -1.01
C SER A 137 22.56 11.36 -1.40
N ILE A 138 22.37 12.65 -1.08
CA ILE A 138 23.40 13.66 -1.24
C ILE A 138 24.04 13.94 0.11
N PHE A 139 25.35 13.82 0.17
CA PHE A 139 26.20 14.17 1.30
C PHE A 139 27.03 15.40 0.96
N CYS A 140 27.43 16.15 1.99
CA CYS A 140 28.28 17.33 1.85
C CYS A 140 29.66 17.07 2.47
N LYS A 141 30.72 17.39 1.70
CA LYS A 141 32.09 17.39 2.19
C LYS A 141 32.77 18.69 1.71
N GLN A 142 33.36 19.45 2.65
CA GLN A 142 34.03 20.71 2.35
C GLN A 142 33.20 21.73 1.57
N GLY A 143 31.88 21.76 1.84
CA GLY A 143 30.95 22.69 1.16
C GLY A 143 30.44 22.20 -0.21
N ALA A 144 30.91 21.08 -0.75
CA ALA A 144 30.44 20.49 -1.99
C ALA A 144 29.53 19.28 -1.72
N GLY A 145 28.39 19.22 -2.42
CA GLY A 145 27.48 18.07 -2.41
C GLY A 145 27.99 16.97 -3.35
N PHE A 146 27.88 15.73 -2.94
CA PHE A 146 28.15 14.56 -3.77
C PHE A 146 27.09 13.47 -3.56
N TYR A 147 26.80 12.74 -4.62
CA TYR A 147 25.81 11.66 -4.62
C TYR A 147 26.42 10.36 -4.10
N VAL A 148 25.68 9.65 -3.25
CA VAL A 148 26.04 8.33 -2.72
C VAL A 148 24.90 7.36 -3.05
N PRO A 149 25.18 6.24 -3.73
CA PRO A 149 24.21 5.18 -4.00
C PRO A 149 23.59 4.63 -2.71
N TYR A 150 22.36 4.08 -2.78
CA TYR A 150 21.58 3.67 -1.60
C TYR A 150 22.29 2.58 -0.77
N ASP A 151 23.05 1.70 -1.37
CA ASP A 151 23.80 0.61 -0.75
C ASP A 151 25.05 1.07 -0.01
N GLU A 152 25.61 2.22 -0.41
CA GLU A 152 26.78 2.82 0.22
C GLU A 152 26.45 3.86 1.30
N VAL A 153 25.20 4.29 1.39
CA VAL A 153 24.76 5.37 2.32
C VAL A 153 25.20 5.10 3.76
N GLU A 154 25.20 3.86 4.19
CA GLU A 154 25.60 3.49 5.57
C GLU A 154 27.05 3.87 5.90
N ASN A 155 27.94 3.85 4.91
CA ASN A 155 29.35 4.19 5.09
C ASN A 155 29.59 5.70 5.31
N TYR A 156 28.61 6.52 4.91
CA TYR A 156 28.66 7.98 5.00
C TYR A 156 27.76 8.57 6.08
N MET A 157 26.91 7.74 6.72
CA MET A 157 26.03 8.20 7.78
C MET A 157 26.80 8.70 9.00
N HIS A 158 26.44 9.87 9.53
CA HIS A 158 27.02 10.43 10.74
C HIS A 158 26.47 9.81 12.01
N LEU A 159 25.27 9.23 11.94
CA LEU A 159 24.57 8.62 13.06
C LEU A 159 24.22 7.17 12.72
N PRO A 160 24.42 6.22 13.65
CA PRO A 160 24.00 4.85 13.44
C PRO A 160 22.47 4.75 13.42
N TYR A 161 21.94 3.67 12.85
CA TYR A 161 20.52 3.38 12.95
C TYR A 161 20.08 3.31 14.41
N VAL A 162 19.00 4.03 14.73
CA VAL A 162 18.41 4.00 16.07
C VAL A 162 17.76 2.64 16.35
N TYR A 163 17.22 1.99 15.31
CA TYR A 163 16.64 0.66 15.39
C TYR A 163 17.71 -0.42 15.07
N GLN A 164 18.04 -1.22 16.06
CA GLN A 164 18.82 -2.43 15.88
C GLN A 164 17.90 -3.63 16.11
N LYS A 165 17.92 -4.60 15.19
CA LYS A 165 17.01 -5.76 15.13
C LYS A 165 16.89 -6.56 16.45
N ASN A 166 17.88 -6.45 17.34
CA ASN A 166 17.98 -7.17 18.61
C ASN A 166 17.86 -6.28 19.86
N LYS A 167 17.55 -4.99 19.72
CA LYS A 167 17.28 -4.14 20.88
C LYS A 167 15.77 -3.92 21.03
N PRO A 168 15.21 -4.00 22.24
CA PRO A 168 13.81 -3.65 22.47
C PRO A 168 13.57 -2.24 21.91
N ARG A 169 12.43 -2.05 21.23
CA ARG A 169 12.05 -0.75 20.68
C ARG A 169 12.16 0.29 21.81
N PRO A 170 12.88 1.40 21.60
CA PRO A 170 12.83 2.46 22.60
C PRO A 170 11.37 2.84 22.76
N VAL A 171 10.86 2.73 23.99
CA VAL A 171 9.53 3.27 24.32
C VAL A 171 9.64 4.75 24.02
N THR A 172 9.03 5.19 22.93
CA THR A 172 8.91 6.60 22.62
C THR A 172 8.20 7.22 23.81
N LYS A 173 8.94 7.98 24.63
CA LYS A 173 8.29 8.89 25.56
C LYS A 173 7.37 9.70 24.68
N ASN A 174 6.05 9.57 24.91
CA ASN A 174 5.08 10.46 24.29
C ASN A 174 5.53 11.88 24.63
N TYR A 175 6.26 12.51 23.72
CA TYR A 175 6.34 13.94 23.73
C TYR A 175 4.89 14.38 23.50
N LYS A 176 4.24 14.84 24.54
CA LYS A 176 3.04 15.65 24.40
C LYS A 176 3.55 16.92 23.71
N VAL A 177 3.58 16.86 22.37
CA VAL A 177 3.69 18.09 21.60
C VAL A 177 2.42 18.84 21.94
N ASP A 178 2.58 20.06 22.43
CA ASP A 178 1.43 20.89 22.80
C ASP A 178 0.63 21.09 21.50
N ASP A 179 -0.63 20.66 21.49
CA ASP A 179 -1.51 20.79 20.32
C ASP A 179 -1.56 22.23 19.80
N LYS A 180 -1.32 23.21 20.68
CA LYS A 180 -1.22 24.63 20.32
C LYS A 180 0.03 24.92 19.48
N GLU A 181 1.17 24.35 19.86
CA GLU A 181 2.43 24.55 19.14
C GLU A 181 2.33 23.90 17.73
N LEU A 182 1.70 22.74 17.62
CA LEU A 182 1.38 22.12 16.33
C LEU A 182 0.42 22.98 15.48
N GLU A 183 -0.61 23.54 16.10
CA GLU A 183 -1.58 24.39 15.41
C GLU A 183 -0.91 25.71 14.94
N GLU A 184 -0.04 26.31 15.72
CA GLU A 184 0.73 27.49 15.33
C GLU A 184 1.70 27.21 14.18
N ILE A 185 2.42 26.09 14.21
CA ILE A 185 3.30 25.66 13.12
C ILE A 185 2.48 25.42 11.85
N PHE A 186 1.33 24.76 11.98
CA PHE A 186 0.46 24.47 10.84
C PHE A 186 -0.12 25.76 10.23
N ILE A 187 -0.61 26.68 11.04
CA ILE A 187 -1.14 27.98 10.60
C ILE A 187 -0.06 28.81 9.92
N ARG A 188 1.17 28.79 10.45
CA ARG A 188 2.31 29.50 9.88
C ARG A 188 2.72 28.94 8.51
N THR A 189 2.57 27.62 8.30
CA THR A 189 3.04 26.95 7.10
C THR A 189 1.98 26.91 6.00
N TYR A 190 0.70 26.72 6.37
CA TYR A 190 -0.40 26.49 5.43
C TYR A 190 -1.52 27.53 5.50
N GLY A 191 -1.39 28.54 6.39
CA GLY A 191 -2.41 29.55 6.61
C GLY A 191 -3.56 29.05 7.53
N PRO A 192 -4.52 29.94 7.83
CA PRO A 192 -5.58 29.63 8.79
C PRO A 192 -6.51 28.51 8.33
N ILE A 193 -6.70 27.52 9.20
CA ILE A 193 -7.56 26.36 8.94
C ILE A 193 -9.02 26.79 8.96
N LYS A 194 -9.70 26.72 7.83
CA LYS A 194 -11.17 26.86 7.75
C LYS A 194 -11.81 25.56 8.23
N ARG A 195 -12.08 25.44 9.52
CA ARG A 195 -12.83 24.29 10.09
C ARG A 195 -14.27 24.33 9.58
N ARG A 196 -14.63 23.41 8.69
CA ARG A 196 -16.04 23.07 8.47
C ARG A 196 -16.51 22.24 9.67
N LEU A 197 -17.29 22.84 10.54
CA LEU A 197 -17.91 22.17 11.69
C LEU A 197 -18.92 21.12 11.19
N SER A 198 -18.52 19.87 11.16
CA SER A 198 -19.46 18.74 11.10
C SER A 198 -19.59 18.15 12.50
N LYS A 199 -20.61 18.58 13.24
CA LYS A 199 -20.92 18.11 14.60
C LYS A 199 -21.35 16.64 14.71
N GLU A 200 -21.59 15.98 13.58
CA GLU A 200 -22.09 14.59 13.54
C GLU A 200 -21.02 13.51 13.39
N MET A 201 -19.81 13.88 12.94
CA MET A 201 -18.74 12.88 12.71
C MET A 201 -17.99 12.49 13.97
N ASN A 202 -17.89 13.38 14.96
CA ASN A 202 -17.16 13.09 16.21
C ASN A 202 -17.88 12.08 17.12
N ARG A 203 -19.22 11.97 17.06
CA ARG A 203 -19.96 10.99 17.88
C ARG A 203 -19.83 9.53 17.40
N LYS A 204 -19.43 9.30 16.14
CA LYS A 204 -19.23 7.94 15.60
C LYS A 204 -17.83 7.39 15.83
N ILE A 205 -16.82 8.26 15.97
CA ILE A 205 -15.42 7.85 16.16
C ILE A 205 -15.16 7.39 17.59
N GLU A 206 -15.77 8.04 18.60
CA GLU A 206 -15.58 7.66 20.01
C GLU A 206 -16.17 6.29 20.38
N LYS A 207 -17.14 5.78 19.65
CA LYS A 207 -17.74 4.45 19.89
C LYS A 207 -17.03 3.26 19.24
N GLN A 208 -16.05 3.48 18.36
CA GLN A 208 -15.32 2.41 17.66
C GLN A 208 -13.91 2.11 18.23
N VAL A 209 -13.44 2.88 19.22
CA VAL A 209 -12.07 2.76 19.75
C VAL A 209 -11.94 1.72 20.87
N GLU A 210 -13.03 1.16 21.38
CA GLU A 210 -12.99 0.19 22.50
C GLU A 210 -12.96 -1.29 22.13
N GLU A 211 -12.93 -1.67 20.84
CA GLU A 211 -12.84 -3.07 20.44
C GLU A 211 -11.46 -3.49 19.93
N LYS A 212 -10.76 -4.22 20.82
CA LYS A 212 -9.68 -5.20 20.57
C LYS A 212 -8.50 -4.79 19.68
N LYS A 213 -7.41 -4.40 20.33
CA LYS A 213 -6.05 -4.48 19.79
C LYS A 213 -5.63 -5.94 19.58
N THR A 214 -5.87 -6.48 18.40
CA THR A 214 -5.12 -7.63 17.89
C THR A 214 -3.84 -7.08 17.26
N ILE A 215 -2.69 -7.50 17.79
CA ILE A 215 -1.39 -7.15 17.22
C ILE A 215 -1.26 -7.95 15.92
N LEU A 216 -1.55 -7.32 14.80
CA LEU A 216 -1.26 -7.85 13.46
C LEU A 216 0.20 -7.53 13.10
N PRO A 217 0.89 -8.41 12.34
CA PRO A 217 2.23 -8.11 11.85
C PRO A 217 2.20 -6.83 10.99
N GLU A 218 3.19 -5.96 11.19
CA GLU A 218 3.29 -4.71 10.46
C GLU A 218 3.50 -4.99 8.96
N CYS A 219 2.49 -4.74 8.15
CA CYS A 219 2.59 -4.69 6.69
C CYS A 219 2.62 -3.23 6.24
N LEU A 220 3.59 -2.88 5.39
CA LEU A 220 3.57 -1.61 4.68
C LEU A 220 2.66 -1.77 3.47
N LEU A 221 1.49 -1.14 3.49
CA LEU A 221 0.60 -1.09 2.34
C LEU A 221 1.10 0.02 1.40
N VAL A 222 1.61 -0.35 0.23
CA VAL A 222 1.94 0.58 -0.84
C VAL A 222 0.83 0.48 -1.88
N ASP A 223 0.06 1.54 -2.04
CA ASP A 223 -0.96 1.64 -3.08
C ASP A 223 -0.28 1.74 -4.44
N GLY A 224 -0.35 0.68 -5.24
CA GLY A 224 0.25 0.61 -6.56
C GLY A 224 -0.31 1.62 -7.57
N TYR A 225 -1.46 2.24 -7.29
CA TYR A 225 -2.06 3.26 -8.14
C TYR A 225 -1.33 4.61 -8.07
N ASN A 226 -0.61 4.90 -6.98
CA ASN A 226 0.12 6.15 -6.78
C ASN A 226 1.60 6.09 -7.18
N ILE A 227 2.07 4.97 -7.75
CA ILE A 227 3.46 4.81 -8.21
C ILE A 227 3.59 5.10 -9.73
N ILE A 228 2.50 5.30 -10.46
CA ILE A 228 2.49 5.41 -11.94
C ILE A 228 2.20 6.85 -12.42
N PHE A 229 2.45 7.87 -11.61
CA PHE A 229 2.39 9.26 -12.10
C PHE A 229 3.60 10.07 -11.67
#